data_f26b01b2b9a791e18d4e0c290146bae4
#
_entry.id   f26b01b2b9a791e18d4e0c290146bae4
#
_cell.length_a   1.000
_cell.length_b   1.000
_cell.length_c   1.000
_cell.angle_alpha   90.00
_cell.angle_beta   90.00
_cell.angle_gamma   90.00
#
_symmetry.space_group_name_H-M   'P 1'
#
loop_
_entity.id
_entity.type
_entity.pdbx_description
1 polymer ?
#
loop_
_entity_poly.entity_id
_entity_poly.type
_entity_poly.pdbx_seq_one_letter_code
_entity_poly.pdbx_strand_id
1 'polypeptide(L)'
;MALWDRVKTELDRAGRVAQQAFDEGRLRLEMLRARRSADSAAQKLGYAVYHARKESRDIASDEYTGYARAIEAAEAEVERYRRLIDETVARRRRAMSLQHTDPTGGSTA
;
A
#
# COMPACT_ATOMS: atom_id res chain seq x y z
N MET A 1 -16.17 30.64 24.78
CA MET A 1 -16.82 30.04 23.65
C MET A 1 -15.89 29.89 22.45
N ALA A 2 -15.26 30.97 21.99
CA ALA A 2 -14.32 30.90 20.87
C ALA A 2 -13.12 30.00 21.15
N LEU A 3 -12.62 29.99 22.38
CA LEU A 3 -11.51 29.14 22.77
C LEU A 3 -11.87 27.64 22.71
N TRP A 4 -13.07 27.33 23.18
CA TRP A 4 -13.56 25.95 23.14
C TRP A 4 -13.74 25.46 21.69
N ASP A 5 -14.25 26.32 20.83
CA ASP A 5 -14.44 26.00 19.40
C ASP A 5 -13.09 25.75 18.72
N ARG A 6 -12.04 26.52 19.08
CA ARG A 6 -10.68 26.31 18.58
C ARG A 6 -10.12 24.97 19.03
N VAL A 7 -10.26 24.64 20.30
CA VAL A 7 -9.79 23.38 20.86
C VAL A 7 -10.47 22.21 20.14
N LYS A 8 -11.78 22.31 19.95
CA LYS A 8 -12.55 21.28 19.26
C LYS A 8 -12.11 21.11 17.82
N THR A 9 -11.88 22.23 17.10
CA THR A 9 -11.40 22.20 15.71
C THR A 9 -10.02 21.56 15.60
N GLU A 10 -9.11 21.90 16.54
CA GLU A 10 -7.77 21.32 16.55
C GLU A 10 -7.78 19.84 16.87
N LEU A 11 -8.64 19.41 17.80
CA LEU A 11 -8.81 17.99 18.10
C LEU A 11 -9.35 17.22 16.90
N ASP A 12 -10.31 17.78 16.19
CA ASP A 12 -10.86 17.16 14.99
C ASP A 12 -9.81 17.06 13.89
N ARG A 13 -8.98 18.10 13.73
CA ARG A 13 -7.88 18.10 12.76
C ARG A 13 -6.83 17.06 13.11
N ALA A 14 -6.42 17.00 14.37
CA ALA A 14 -5.46 16.00 14.84
C ALA A 14 -5.99 14.59 14.65
N GLY A 15 -7.27 14.38 14.92
CA GLY A 15 -7.93 13.09 14.70
C GLY A 15 -7.91 12.67 13.25
N ARG A 16 -8.16 13.60 12.33
CA ARG A 16 -8.12 13.32 10.89
C ARG A 16 -6.72 12.98 10.41
N VAL A 17 -5.71 13.71 10.88
CA VAL A 17 -4.31 13.44 10.54
C VAL A 17 -3.90 12.06 11.05
N ALA A 18 -4.26 11.73 12.28
CA ALA A 18 -3.98 10.42 12.86
C ALA A 18 -4.66 9.31 12.08
N GLN A 19 -5.92 9.52 11.65
CA GLN A 19 -6.65 8.55 10.86
C GLN A 19 -6.01 8.32 9.50
N GLN A 20 -5.57 9.39 8.84
CA GLN A 20 -4.89 9.29 7.54
C GLN A 20 -3.57 8.52 7.67
N ALA A 21 -2.79 8.79 8.72
CA ALA A 21 -1.55 8.07 8.97
C ALA A 21 -1.80 6.58 9.23
N PHE A 22 -2.86 6.28 9.97
CA PHE A 22 -3.27 4.91 10.24
C PHE A 22 -3.65 4.18 8.96
N ASP A 23 -4.46 4.82 8.11
CA ASP A 23 -4.92 4.25 6.85
C ASP A 23 -3.73 3.98 5.91
N GLU A 24 -2.79 4.92 5.81
CA GLU A 24 -1.58 4.75 5.00
C GLU A 24 -0.74 3.59 5.52
N GLY A 25 -0.54 3.51 6.84
CA GLY A 25 0.20 2.42 7.46
C GLY A 25 -0.43 1.07 7.21
N ARG A 26 -1.75 0.99 7.26
CA ARG A 26 -2.51 -0.22 6.97
C ARG A 26 -2.33 -0.66 5.52
N LEU A 27 -2.40 0.29 4.58
CA LEU A 27 -2.19 -0.02 3.17
C LEU A 27 -0.78 -0.55 2.91
N ARG A 28 0.23 0.04 3.55
CA ARG A 28 1.62 -0.43 3.43
C ARG A 28 1.79 -1.84 3.99
N LEU A 29 1.13 -2.13 5.10
CA LEU A 29 1.16 -3.46 5.70
C LEU A 29 0.51 -4.49 4.77
N GLU A 30 -0.63 -4.16 4.19
CA GLU A 30 -1.31 -5.04 3.24
C GLU A 30 -0.46 -5.27 1.99
N MET A 31 0.21 -4.23 1.48
CA MET A 31 1.13 -4.37 0.37
C MET A 31 2.29 -5.32 0.71
N LEU A 32 2.83 -5.21 1.92
CA LEU A 32 3.90 -6.09 2.38
C LEU A 32 3.43 -7.54 2.47
N ARG A 33 2.22 -7.76 2.96
CA ARG A 33 1.62 -9.11 3.01
C ARG A 33 1.47 -9.69 1.61
N ALA A 34 1.03 -8.87 0.66
CA ALA A 34 0.89 -9.30 -0.74
C ALA A 34 2.26 -9.65 -1.34
N ARG A 35 3.30 -8.87 -1.06
CA ARG A 35 4.66 -9.18 -1.50
C ARG A 35 5.17 -10.50 -0.92
N ARG A 36 4.92 -10.74 0.37
CA ARG A 36 5.29 -12.00 1.01
C ARG A 36 4.56 -13.19 0.40
N SER A 37 3.30 -12.98 0.04
CA SER A 37 2.52 -14.00 -0.65
C SER A 37 3.10 -14.35 -2.01
N ALA A 38 3.51 -13.32 -2.79
CA ALA A 38 4.18 -13.52 -4.07
C ALA A 38 5.50 -14.26 -3.90
N ASP A 39 6.31 -13.86 -2.93
CA ASP A 39 7.61 -14.48 -2.64
C ASP A 39 7.43 -15.94 -2.22
N SER A 40 6.45 -16.21 -1.37
CA SER A 40 6.13 -17.58 -0.94
C SER A 40 5.75 -18.46 -2.12
N ALA A 41 4.91 -17.98 -3.01
CA ALA A 41 4.50 -18.73 -4.20
C ALA A 41 5.69 -18.96 -5.14
N ALA A 42 6.56 -17.94 -5.31
CA ALA A 42 7.77 -18.05 -6.11
C ALA A 42 8.75 -19.07 -5.53
N GLN A 43 8.90 -19.10 -4.21
CA GLN A 43 9.74 -20.10 -3.54
C GLN A 43 9.20 -21.51 -3.77
N LYS A 44 7.89 -21.69 -3.63
CA LYS A 44 7.25 -22.99 -3.89
C LYS A 44 7.47 -23.44 -5.32
N LEU A 45 7.35 -22.52 -6.27
CA LEU A 45 7.62 -22.81 -7.68
C LEU A 45 9.09 -23.22 -7.87
N GLY A 46 10.02 -22.47 -7.27
CA GLY A 46 11.43 -22.78 -7.36
C GLY A 46 11.76 -24.17 -6.81
N TYR A 47 11.22 -24.53 -5.66
CA TYR A 47 11.40 -25.87 -5.09
C TYR A 47 10.78 -26.94 -5.97
N ALA A 48 9.60 -26.70 -6.52
CA ALA A 48 8.92 -27.68 -7.38
C ALA A 48 9.76 -27.94 -8.65
N VAL A 49 10.29 -26.88 -9.25
CA VAL A 49 11.18 -27.01 -10.41
C VAL A 49 12.46 -27.77 -10.04
N TYR A 50 13.09 -27.42 -8.93
CA TYR A 50 14.30 -28.06 -8.46
C TYR A 50 14.09 -29.57 -8.25
N HIS A 51 13.03 -29.94 -7.54
CA HIS A 51 12.76 -31.35 -7.27
C HIS A 51 12.41 -32.12 -8.54
N ALA A 52 11.67 -31.52 -9.45
CA ALA A 52 11.37 -32.16 -10.73
C ALA A 52 12.66 -32.43 -11.53
N ARG A 53 13.55 -31.45 -11.61
CA ARG A 53 14.83 -31.60 -12.33
C ARG A 53 15.74 -32.62 -11.67
N LYS A 54 15.75 -32.70 -10.34
CA LYS A 54 16.49 -33.70 -9.61
C LYS A 54 16.04 -35.11 -9.96
N GLU A 55 14.77 -35.29 -10.29
CA GLU A 55 14.21 -36.53 -10.74
C GLU A 55 14.25 -36.70 -12.25
N SER A 56 15.02 -35.85 -12.93
CA SER A 56 15.18 -35.87 -14.41
C SER A 56 13.87 -35.69 -15.18
N ARG A 57 12.96 -34.89 -14.62
CA ARG A 57 11.67 -34.54 -15.25
C ARG A 57 11.47 -33.04 -15.20
N ASP A 58 10.53 -32.55 -15.99
CA ASP A 58 10.06 -31.19 -15.91
C ASP A 58 8.90 -31.07 -14.90
N ILE A 59 8.71 -29.86 -14.37
CA ILE A 59 7.56 -29.58 -13.54
C ILE A 59 6.27 -29.85 -14.33
N ALA A 60 5.26 -30.44 -13.69
CA ALA A 60 3.98 -30.66 -14.31
C ALA A 60 3.31 -29.32 -14.68
N SER A 61 2.69 -29.30 -15.87
CA SER A 61 2.08 -28.06 -16.39
C SER A 61 1.04 -27.44 -15.46
N ASP A 62 0.19 -28.26 -14.86
CA ASP A 62 -0.84 -27.82 -13.93
C ASP A 62 -0.23 -27.30 -12.61
N GLU A 63 0.83 -27.92 -12.14
CA GLU A 63 1.55 -27.46 -10.96
C GLU A 63 2.21 -26.10 -11.22
N TYR A 64 2.89 -25.94 -12.35
CA TYR A 64 3.46 -24.65 -12.76
C TYR A 64 2.38 -23.57 -12.85
N THR A 65 1.28 -23.87 -13.52
CA THR A 65 0.18 -22.93 -13.72
C THR A 65 -0.41 -22.49 -12.38
N GLY A 66 -0.56 -23.42 -11.43
CA GLY A 66 -1.06 -23.08 -10.09
C GLY A 66 -0.18 -22.07 -9.37
N TYR A 67 1.13 -22.29 -9.35
CA TYR A 67 2.07 -21.36 -8.72
C TYR A 67 2.15 -20.05 -9.48
N ALA A 68 2.18 -20.09 -10.81
CA ALA A 68 2.23 -18.90 -11.64
C ALA A 68 1.01 -17.99 -11.41
N ARG A 69 -0.18 -18.57 -11.32
CA ARG A 69 -1.41 -17.83 -11.02
C ARG A 69 -1.38 -17.21 -9.63
N ALA A 70 -0.84 -17.91 -8.66
CA ALA A 70 -0.71 -17.38 -7.30
C ALA A 70 0.24 -16.19 -7.26
N ILE A 71 1.36 -16.26 -7.97
CA ILE A 71 2.30 -15.14 -8.10
C ILE A 71 1.62 -13.95 -8.78
N GLU A 72 0.97 -14.20 -9.90
CA GLU A 72 0.28 -13.14 -10.66
C GLU A 72 -0.79 -12.45 -9.83
N ALA A 73 -1.60 -13.19 -9.09
CA ALA A 73 -2.63 -12.64 -8.22
C ALA A 73 -2.03 -11.79 -7.11
N ALA A 74 -0.95 -12.27 -6.49
CA ALA A 74 -0.27 -11.53 -5.42
C ALA A 74 0.41 -10.27 -5.95
N GLU A 75 1.03 -10.33 -7.12
CA GLU A 75 1.64 -9.13 -7.73
C GLU A 75 0.57 -8.10 -8.12
N ALA A 76 -0.59 -8.53 -8.58
CA ALA A 76 -1.71 -7.64 -8.84
C ALA A 76 -2.18 -6.93 -7.57
N GLU A 77 -2.21 -7.63 -6.44
CA GLU A 77 -2.51 -7.05 -5.14
C GLU A 77 -1.48 -6.00 -4.73
N VAL A 78 -0.19 -6.30 -4.89
CA VAL A 78 0.89 -5.35 -4.61
C VAL A 78 0.68 -4.06 -5.40
N GLU A 79 0.38 -4.19 -6.70
CA GLU A 79 0.18 -3.04 -7.57
C GLU A 79 -1.06 -2.23 -7.18
N ARG A 80 -2.13 -2.92 -6.79
CA ARG A 80 -3.35 -2.27 -6.30
C ARG A 80 -3.08 -1.44 -5.04
N TYR A 81 -2.38 -2.00 -4.08
CA TYR A 81 -2.04 -1.27 -2.85
C TYR A 81 -1.06 -0.14 -3.10
N ARG A 82 -0.12 -0.32 -4.03
CA ARG A 82 0.80 0.76 -4.43
C ARG A 82 0.02 1.97 -4.95
N ARG A 83 -0.96 1.74 -5.83
CA ARG A 83 -1.80 2.83 -6.36
C ARG A 83 -2.61 3.51 -5.26
N LEU A 84 -3.18 2.72 -4.34
CA LEU A 84 -3.95 3.29 -3.22
C LEU A 84 -3.06 4.14 -2.30
N ILE A 85 -1.84 3.71 -2.05
CA ILE A 85 -0.88 4.47 -1.26
C ILE A 85 -0.52 5.77 -1.99
N ASP A 86 -0.23 5.71 -3.27
CA ASP A 86 0.12 6.88 -4.06
C ASP A 86 -1.03 7.89 -4.09
N GLU A 87 -2.26 7.43 -4.25
CA GLU A 87 -3.46 8.28 -4.18
C GLU A 87 -3.62 8.94 -2.82
N THR A 88 -3.39 8.19 -1.75
CA THR A 88 -3.49 8.69 -0.38
C THR A 88 -2.44 9.76 -0.12
N VAL A 89 -1.20 9.52 -0.54
CA VAL A 89 -0.11 10.49 -0.43
C VAL A 89 -0.40 11.74 -1.26
N ALA A 90 -0.90 11.57 -2.48
CA ALA A 90 -1.24 12.69 -3.36
C ALA A 90 -2.34 13.57 -2.76
N ARG A 91 -3.37 12.95 -2.19
CA ARG A 91 -4.45 13.69 -1.51
C ARG A 91 -3.93 14.47 -0.31
N ARG A 92 -3.05 13.86 0.47
CA ARG A 92 -2.44 14.52 1.62
C ARG A 92 -1.59 15.72 1.19
N ARG A 93 -0.80 15.57 0.12
CA ARG A 93 0.00 16.66 -0.43
C ARG A 93 -0.85 17.80 -0.93
N ARG A 94 -1.96 17.52 -1.61
CA ARG A 94 -2.90 18.54 -2.07
C ARG A 94 -3.53 19.28 -0.92
N ALA A 95 -3.94 18.56 0.12
CA ALA A 95 -4.50 19.18 1.32
C ALA A 95 -3.51 20.11 2.01
N MET A 96 -2.25 19.69 2.12
CA MET A 96 -1.18 20.52 2.69
C MET A 96 -0.88 21.73 1.82
N SER A 97 -0.87 21.57 0.51
CA SER A 97 -0.66 22.67 -0.43
C SER A 97 -1.77 23.71 -0.33
N LEU A 98 -3.03 23.29 -0.20
CA LEU A 98 -4.16 24.20 -0.01
C LEU A 98 -4.07 24.96 1.31
N GLN A 99 -3.59 24.34 2.37
CA GLN A 99 -3.34 25.02 3.65
C GLN A 99 -2.20 26.01 3.55
N HIS A 100 -1.19 25.72 2.70
CA HIS A 100 -0.04 26.57 2.50
C HIS A 100 -0.34 27.81 1.66
N THR A 101 -1.41 27.78 0.88
CA THR A 101 -1.86 28.92 0.08
C THR A 101 -2.85 29.80 0.85
N ASP A 102 -2.72 29.86 2.15
CA ASP A 102 -3.50 30.72 3.02
C ASP A 102 -3.39 32.18 2.53
N PRO A 103 -4.53 32.88 2.43
CA PRO A 103 -4.55 34.27 1.98
C PRO A 103 -3.60 35.21 2.70
N THR A 104 -3.30 34.92 3.96
CA THR A 104 -2.36 35.74 4.73
C THR A 104 -0.93 35.67 4.19
N GLY A 105 -0.54 34.54 3.64
CA GLY A 105 0.76 34.39 3.00
C GLY A 105 0.85 35.14 1.68
N GLY A 106 -0.22 35.16 0.91
CA GLY A 106 -0.29 35.85 -0.36
C GLY A 106 -0.36 37.36 -0.24
N SER A 107 -0.92 37.87 0.83
CA SER A 107 -1.12 39.30 1.02
C SER A 107 0.11 40.06 1.46
N THR A 108 1.18 39.38 1.79
CA THR A 108 2.43 40.02 2.22
C THR A 108 3.38 40.33 1.07
N ALA A 109 2.95 40.06 -0.12
CA ALA A 109 3.75 40.35 -1.31
C ALA A 109 3.91 41.86 -1.55
#